data_6164430cd24683a5f1f6bc2e2884db94
#
_entry.id   6164430cd24683a5f1f6bc2e2884db94
#
_cell.length_a   1.000
_cell.length_b   1.000
_cell.length_c   1.000
_cell.angle_alpha   90.00
_cell.angle_beta   90.00
_cell.angle_gamma   90.00
#
_symmetry.space_group_name_H-M   'P 1'
#
loop_
_entity.id
_entity.type
_entity.pdbx_description
1 polymer ?
#
loop_
_entity_poly.entity_id
_entity_poly.type
_entity_poly.pdbx_seq_one_letter_code
_entity_poly.pdbx_strand_id
1 'polypeptide(L)'
;MIKISIICIGKVKESYIKNGISEFSKRLLKYVNLNVIELPEEDDNKGKEKAVIKETKRIIDIINKKNQSYSILLDLKGVTRTSEEMAKKIEKLSLTYSEINFIIGGSNGVDDELKKIVDFRLSFSMFTFPHQLMRLILTEQIYRWVSINKNIKYHK
;
A
#
# COMPACT_ATOMS: atom_id res chain seq x y z
N MET A 1 -17.34 6.26 -5.26
CA MET A 1 -16.30 6.04 -4.24
C MET A 1 -14.98 5.74 -4.94
N ILE A 2 -13.91 6.35 -4.46
CA ILE A 2 -12.57 6.04 -4.97
C ILE A 2 -12.23 4.57 -4.70
N LYS A 3 -11.59 3.93 -5.65
CA LYS A 3 -11.02 2.60 -5.47
C LYS A 3 -9.62 2.73 -4.88
N ILE A 4 -9.34 1.98 -3.84
CA ILE A 4 -8.00 1.88 -3.25
C ILE A 4 -7.58 0.42 -3.30
N SER A 5 -6.46 0.15 -3.95
CA SER A 5 -5.89 -1.19 -4.03
C SER A 5 -4.60 -1.25 -3.22
N ILE A 6 -4.48 -2.28 -2.40
CA ILE A 6 -3.23 -2.62 -1.72
C ILE A 6 -2.64 -3.81 -2.47
N ILE A 7 -1.51 -3.58 -3.13
CA ILE A 7 -0.79 -4.60 -3.88
C ILE A 7 0.41 -5.03 -3.03
N CYS A 8 0.45 -6.30 -2.67
CA CYS A 8 1.44 -6.79 -1.72
C CYS A 8 1.92 -8.19 -2.10
N ILE A 9 3.11 -8.53 -1.62
CA ILE A 9 3.74 -9.83 -1.83
C ILE A 9 3.47 -10.72 -0.62
N GLY A 10 3.01 -11.93 -0.86
CA GLY A 10 2.75 -12.92 0.17
C GLY A 10 1.39 -12.76 0.85
N LYS A 11 1.14 -13.62 1.82
CA LYS A 11 -0.10 -13.67 2.59
C LYS A 11 0.16 -13.32 4.05
N VAL A 12 -0.82 -12.74 4.70
CA VAL A 12 -0.79 -12.54 6.15
C VAL A 12 -1.05 -13.89 6.82
N LYS A 13 -0.16 -14.29 7.74
CA LYS A 13 -0.24 -15.57 8.46
C LYS A 13 -0.77 -15.41 9.87
N GLU A 14 -0.39 -14.33 10.55
CA GLU A 14 -0.73 -14.11 11.96
C GLU A 14 -2.19 -13.67 12.12
N SER A 15 -2.93 -14.34 13.01
CA SER A 15 -4.35 -14.05 13.23
C SER A 15 -4.59 -12.64 13.74
N TYR A 16 -3.71 -12.10 14.60
CA TYR A 16 -3.87 -10.74 15.12
C TYR A 16 -3.73 -9.68 14.02
N ILE A 17 -2.88 -9.92 13.04
CA ILE A 17 -2.75 -9.02 11.87
C ILE A 17 -3.97 -9.13 10.99
N LYS A 18 -4.42 -10.34 10.67
CA LYS A 18 -5.66 -10.57 9.89
C LYS A 18 -6.86 -9.89 10.52
N ASN A 19 -7.02 -10.04 11.83
CA ASN A 19 -8.13 -9.46 12.56
C ASN A 19 -8.09 -7.92 12.55
N GLY A 20 -6.90 -7.34 12.72
CA GLY A 20 -6.72 -5.90 12.65
C GLY A 20 -7.03 -5.34 11.25
N ILE A 21 -6.54 -5.98 10.21
CA ILE A 21 -6.83 -5.59 8.82
C ILE A 21 -8.34 -5.69 8.54
N SER A 22 -8.97 -6.78 8.98
CA SER A 22 -10.41 -6.98 8.82
C SER A 22 -11.21 -5.88 9.49
N GLU A 23 -10.84 -5.48 10.70
CA GLU A 23 -11.52 -4.41 11.44
C GLU A 23 -11.49 -3.07 10.69
N PHE A 24 -10.32 -2.64 10.25
CA PHE A 24 -10.20 -1.38 9.51
C PHE A 24 -10.81 -1.46 8.12
N SER A 25 -10.71 -2.61 7.46
CA SER A 25 -11.36 -2.83 6.17
C SER A 25 -12.88 -2.68 6.27
N LYS A 26 -13.50 -3.22 7.33
CA LYS A 26 -14.95 -3.05 7.58
C LYS A 26 -15.32 -1.58 7.76
N ARG A 27 -14.51 -0.83 8.52
CA ARG A 27 -14.76 0.60 8.72
C ARG A 27 -14.68 1.38 7.41
N LEU A 28 -13.80 0.95 6.51
CA LEU A 28 -13.58 1.60 5.21
C LEU A 28 -14.70 1.35 4.19
N LEU A 29 -15.46 0.26 4.31
CA LEU A 29 -16.47 -0.14 3.31
C LEU A 29 -17.47 0.95 2.94
N LYS A 30 -17.76 1.85 3.86
CA LYS A 30 -18.73 2.95 3.64
C LYS A 30 -18.15 4.11 2.83
N TYR A 31 -16.83 4.18 2.69
CA TYR A 31 -16.15 5.36 2.19
C TYR A 31 -15.30 5.12 0.96
N VAL A 32 -14.75 3.94 0.82
CA VAL A 32 -13.88 3.58 -0.30
C VAL A 32 -14.16 2.15 -0.77
N ASN A 33 -13.84 1.88 -2.02
CA ASN A 33 -13.84 0.53 -2.56
C ASN A 33 -12.42 -0.04 -2.37
N LEU A 34 -12.22 -0.74 -1.24
CA LEU A 34 -10.92 -1.31 -0.89
C LEU A 34 -10.74 -2.68 -1.52
N ASN A 35 -9.63 -2.87 -2.20
CA ASN A 35 -9.23 -4.14 -2.81
C ASN A 35 -7.82 -4.52 -2.36
N VAL A 36 -7.61 -5.77 -2.01
CA VAL A 36 -6.28 -6.29 -1.64
C VAL A 36 -5.87 -7.34 -2.67
N ILE A 37 -4.71 -7.12 -3.29
CA ILE A 37 -4.14 -8.02 -4.28
C ILE A 37 -2.88 -8.63 -3.67
N GLU A 38 -2.95 -9.90 -3.32
CA GLU A 38 -1.82 -10.66 -2.80
C GLU A 38 -1.14 -11.41 -3.94
N LEU A 39 0.13 -11.10 -4.18
CA LEU A 39 0.92 -11.75 -5.21
C LEU A 39 1.85 -12.80 -4.60
N PRO A 40 2.15 -13.89 -5.31
CA PRO A 40 3.00 -14.94 -4.78
C PRO A 40 4.38 -14.44 -4.38
N GLU A 41 4.83 -14.88 -3.20
CA GLU A 41 6.18 -14.69 -2.71
C GLU A 41 7.12 -15.68 -3.41
N GLU A 42 8.32 -15.22 -3.75
CA GLU A 42 9.36 -16.09 -4.31
C GLU A 42 10.29 -16.61 -3.21
N ASP A 43 10.73 -17.85 -3.38
CA ASP A 43 11.77 -18.44 -2.56
C ASP A 43 13.11 -17.76 -2.88
N ASP A 44 13.81 -17.28 -1.86
CA ASP A 44 15.12 -16.63 -2.02
C ASP A 44 16.31 -17.58 -1.91
N ASN A 45 16.09 -18.90 -1.81
CA ASN A 45 17.15 -19.92 -1.76
C ASN A 45 18.05 -19.91 -2.99
N LYS A 46 17.53 -19.50 -4.13
CA LYS A 46 18.29 -19.37 -5.40
C LYS A 46 18.85 -17.96 -5.63
N GLY A 47 18.83 -17.12 -4.62
CA GLY A 47 19.32 -15.75 -4.66
C GLY A 47 18.23 -14.73 -4.41
N LYS A 48 18.49 -13.80 -3.50
CA LYS A 48 17.54 -12.73 -3.12
C LYS A 48 17.23 -11.81 -4.29
N GLU A 49 18.24 -11.48 -5.12
CA GLU A 49 18.06 -10.60 -6.27
C GLU A 49 17.10 -11.17 -7.29
N LYS A 50 17.18 -12.47 -7.58
CA LYS A 50 16.26 -13.15 -8.50
C LYS A 50 14.83 -13.14 -7.97
N ALA A 51 14.66 -13.39 -6.67
CA ALA A 51 13.36 -13.37 -6.02
C ALA A 51 12.73 -11.97 -6.12
N VAL A 52 13.49 -10.93 -5.79
CA VAL A 52 13.04 -9.53 -5.85
C VAL A 52 12.64 -9.13 -7.27
N ILE A 53 13.42 -9.51 -8.29
CA ILE A 53 13.12 -9.20 -9.69
C ILE A 53 11.80 -9.83 -10.12
N LYS A 54 11.57 -11.11 -9.77
CA LYS A 54 10.32 -11.81 -10.12
C LYS A 54 9.11 -11.22 -9.42
N GLU A 55 9.23 -10.94 -8.12
CA GLU A 55 8.15 -10.32 -7.33
C GLU A 55 7.81 -8.93 -7.87
N THR A 56 8.84 -8.13 -8.15
CA THR A 56 8.68 -6.78 -8.72
C THR A 56 7.99 -6.81 -10.08
N LYS A 57 8.36 -7.76 -10.94
CA LYS A 57 7.71 -7.92 -12.25
C LYS A 57 6.22 -8.19 -12.11
N ARG A 58 5.81 -9.02 -11.14
CA ARG A 58 4.39 -9.28 -10.88
C ARG A 58 3.64 -8.01 -10.50
N ILE A 59 4.25 -7.17 -9.68
CA ILE A 59 3.67 -5.87 -9.29
C ILE A 59 3.53 -4.96 -10.52
N ILE A 60 4.58 -4.85 -11.32
CA ILE A 60 4.59 -4.01 -12.52
C ILE A 60 3.51 -4.46 -13.51
N ASP A 61 3.35 -5.75 -13.71
CA ASP A 61 2.33 -6.30 -14.60
C ASP A 61 0.91 -5.92 -14.15
N ILE A 62 0.65 -5.90 -12.84
CA ILE A 62 -0.63 -5.46 -12.30
C ILE A 62 -0.86 -3.97 -12.54
N ILE A 63 0.13 -3.14 -12.24
CA ILE A 63 0.04 -1.68 -12.40
C ILE A 63 -0.22 -1.31 -13.88
N ASN A 64 0.51 -1.96 -14.81
CA ASN A 64 0.43 -1.66 -16.23
C ASN A 64 -0.93 -2.00 -16.85
N LYS A 65 -1.73 -2.85 -16.22
CA LYS A 65 -3.09 -3.18 -16.66
C LYS A 65 -4.14 -2.19 -16.19
N LYS A 66 -3.77 -1.25 -15.31
CA LYS A 66 -4.70 -0.29 -14.72
C LYS A 66 -4.70 1.02 -15.51
N ASN A 67 -5.89 1.56 -15.70
CA ASN A 67 -6.09 2.85 -16.35
C ASN A 67 -6.46 3.90 -15.32
N GLN A 68 -5.96 5.13 -15.49
CA GLN A 68 -6.26 6.25 -14.61
C GLN A 68 -6.01 5.93 -13.12
N SER A 69 -4.90 5.26 -12.84
CA SER A 69 -4.49 4.94 -11.48
C SER A 69 -3.23 5.69 -11.08
N TYR A 70 -3.09 5.93 -9.79
CA TYR A 70 -1.91 6.57 -9.19
C TYR A 70 -1.27 5.58 -8.23
N SER A 71 0.02 5.33 -8.42
CA SER A 71 0.74 4.29 -7.65
C SER A 71 1.68 4.89 -6.63
N ILE A 72 1.51 4.47 -5.38
CA ILE A 72 2.32 4.89 -4.24
C ILE A 72 3.05 3.66 -3.69
N LEU A 73 4.37 3.68 -3.75
CA LEU A 73 5.21 2.63 -3.17
C LEU A 73 5.59 3.00 -1.74
N LEU A 74 5.38 2.09 -0.80
CA LEU A 74 5.92 2.22 0.55
C LEU A 74 7.41 1.90 0.50
N ASP A 75 8.24 2.88 0.81
CA ASP A 75 9.69 2.82 0.67
C ASP A 75 10.35 3.60 1.83
N LEU A 76 11.25 2.95 2.56
CA LEU A 76 11.98 3.59 3.66
C LEU A 76 12.71 4.86 3.23
N LYS A 77 13.18 4.90 1.99
CA LYS A 77 13.88 6.05 1.39
C LYS A 77 12.95 7.00 0.67
N GLY A 78 11.65 6.81 0.80
CA GLY A 78 10.65 7.69 0.23
C GLY A 78 10.52 9.01 1.00
N VAL A 79 9.56 9.81 0.58
CA VAL A 79 9.24 11.09 1.21
C VAL A 79 8.36 10.84 2.43
N THR A 80 8.66 11.49 3.56
CA THR A 80 7.80 11.47 4.75
C THR A 80 6.70 12.52 4.63
N ARG A 81 5.52 12.20 5.16
CA ARG A 81 4.37 13.10 5.23
C ARG A 81 3.64 12.91 6.55
N THR A 82 2.98 13.95 7.01
CA THR A 82 2.03 13.80 8.13
C THR A 82 0.76 13.11 7.66
N SER A 83 -0.04 12.62 8.61
CA SER A 83 -1.35 12.03 8.28
C SER A 83 -2.26 13.04 7.59
N GLU A 84 -2.23 14.30 8.00
CA GLU A 84 -3.02 15.38 7.41
C GLU A 84 -2.58 15.70 5.97
N GLU A 85 -1.28 15.72 5.71
CA GLU A 85 -0.75 15.92 4.35
C GLU A 85 -1.15 14.79 3.42
N MET A 86 -1.10 13.54 3.91
CA MET A 86 -1.54 12.39 3.11
C MET A 86 -3.05 12.40 2.89
N ALA A 87 -3.85 12.78 3.88
CA ALA A 87 -5.28 12.94 3.70
C ALA A 87 -5.60 13.92 2.57
N LYS A 88 -4.98 15.09 2.56
CA LYS A 88 -5.12 16.08 1.48
C LYS A 88 -4.68 15.54 0.12
N LYS A 89 -3.57 14.79 0.10
CA LYS A 89 -3.08 14.18 -1.14
C LYS A 89 -4.09 13.18 -1.70
N ILE A 90 -4.62 12.30 -0.86
CA ILE A 90 -5.63 11.31 -1.26
C ILE A 90 -6.90 11.99 -1.80
N GLU A 91 -7.37 13.02 -1.11
CA GLU A 91 -8.53 13.79 -1.55
C GLU A 91 -8.30 14.41 -2.94
N LYS A 92 -7.16 15.07 -3.12
CA LYS A 92 -6.80 15.67 -4.41
C LYS A 92 -6.66 14.63 -5.52
N LEU A 93 -6.02 13.48 -5.24
CA LEU A 93 -5.87 12.41 -6.21
C LEU A 93 -7.20 11.82 -6.64
N SER A 94 -8.17 11.73 -5.71
CA SER A 94 -9.50 11.19 -6.02
C SER A 94 -10.30 12.03 -7.01
N LEU A 95 -9.92 13.28 -7.24
CA LEU A 95 -10.53 14.15 -8.26
C LEU A 95 -10.01 13.85 -9.68
N THR A 96 -8.83 13.28 -9.79
CA THR A 96 -8.15 13.04 -11.08
C THR A 96 -8.09 11.58 -11.46
N TYR A 97 -7.91 10.70 -10.48
CA TYR A 97 -7.70 9.28 -10.69
C TYR A 97 -8.90 8.47 -10.18
N SER A 98 -9.20 7.39 -10.87
CA SER A 98 -10.26 6.46 -10.46
C SER A 98 -9.78 5.47 -9.40
N GLU A 99 -8.47 5.26 -9.31
CA GLU A 99 -7.87 4.28 -8.41
C GLU A 99 -6.53 4.78 -7.86
N ILE A 100 -6.28 4.51 -6.59
CA ILE A 100 -4.99 4.72 -5.94
C ILE A 100 -4.45 3.35 -5.52
N ASN A 101 -3.25 3.03 -5.96
CA ASN A 101 -2.56 1.78 -5.60
C ASN A 101 -1.52 2.07 -4.52
N PHE A 102 -1.58 1.34 -3.41
CA PHE A 102 -0.51 1.29 -2.43
C PHE A 102 0.24 -0.02 -2.59
N ILE A 103 1.56 0.04 -2.70
CA ILE A 103 2.40 -1.11 -2.98
C ILE A 103 3.29 -1.40 -1.80
N ILE A 104 3.26 -2.64 -1.31
CA ILE A 104 4.13 -3.16 -0.27
C ILE A 104 4.94 -4.30 -0.86
N GLY A 105 6.26 -4.15 -0.90
CA GLY A 105 7.17 -5.20 -1.35
C GLY A 105 7.24 -6.38 -0.39
N GLY A 106 7.93 -7.42 -0.79
CA GLY A 106 8.21 -8.58 0.05
C GLY A 106 9.31 -8.33 1.08
N SER A 107 9.73 -9.38 1.77
CA SER A 107 10.74 -9.31 2.83
C SER A 107 12.11 -8.77 2.36
N ASN A 108 12.43 -8.94 1.09
CA ASN A 108 13.67 -8.46 0.49
C ASN A 108 13.51 -7.13 -0.28
N GLY A 109 12.37 -6.47 -0.15
CA GLY A 109 12.09 -5.20 -0.81
C GLY A 109 11.64 -5.34 -2.26
N VAL A 110 11.91 -4.32 -3.05
CA VAL A 110 11.57 -4.25 -4.47
C VAL A 110 12.78 -3.84 -5.30
N ASP A 111 12.75 -4.19 -6.59
CA ASP A 111 13.76 -3.76 -7.55
C ASP A 111 13.61 -2.28 -7.90
N ASP A 112 14.73 -1.64 -8.25
CA ASP A 112 14.78 -0.21 -8.60
C ASP A 112 13.90 0.14 -9.81
N GLU A 113 13.62 -0.82 -10.67
CA GLU A 113 12.71 -0.63 -11.81
C GLU A 113 11.33 -0.14 -11.35
N LEU A 114 10.77 -0.73 -10.29
CA LEU A 114 9.49 -0.30 -9.73
C LEU A 114 9.57 1.13 -9.18
N LYS A 115 10.68 1.47 -8.53
CA LYS A 115 10.88 2.80 -7.94
C LYS A 115 10.86 3.91 -9.00
N LYS A 116 11.23 3.60 -10.23
CA LYS A 116 11.25 4.55 -11.36
C LYS A 116 9.88 4.77 -11.97
N ILE A 117 9.00 3.79 -11.91
CA ILE A 117 7.69 3.86 -12.59
C ILE A 117 6.52 4.22 -11.67
N VAL A 118 6.67 4.11 -10.35
CA VAL A 118 5.62 4.57 -9.44
C VAL A 118 5.54 6.10 -9.42
N ASP A 119 4.36 6.62 -9.13
CA ASP A 119 4.13 8.06 -9.12
C ASP A 119 4.63 8.73 -7.84
N PHE A 120 4.70 7.99 -6.75
CA PHE A 120 5.13 8.53 -5.45
C PHE A 120 5.72 7.42 -4.58
N ARG A 121 6.77 7.76 -3.82
CA ARG A 121 7.37 6.87 -2.83
C ARG A 121 7.18 7.47 -1.45
N LEU A 122 6.45 6.77 -0.60
CA LEU A 122 6.07 7.22 0.73
C LEU A 122 6.83 6.45 1.80
N SER A 123 7.51 7.15 2.70
CA SER A 123 8.11 6.55 3.88
C SER A 123 7.23 6.79 5.10
N PHE A 124 6.81 5.72 5.78
CA PHE A 124 6.08 5.81 7.04
C PHE A 124 7.01 6.14 8.21
N SER A 125 8.25 5.68 8.13
CA SER A 125 9.24 5.81 9.19
C SER A 125 10.61 5.41 8.67
N MET A 126 11.66 5.83 9.37
CA MET A 126 13.01 5.32 9.16
C MET A 126 13.21 3.94 9.77
N PHE A 127 12.28 3.48 10.61
CA PHE A 127 12.30 2.13 11.13
C PHE A 127 11.86 1.12 10.07
N THR A 128 12.42 -0.08 10.14
CA THR A 128 11.98 -1.22 9.34
C THR A 128 10.88 -1.96 10.09
N PHE A 129 9.77 -2.20 9.40
CA PHE A 129 8.67 -3.01 9.94
C PHE A 129 8.57 -4.33 9.15
N PRO A 130 8.12 -5.43 9.80
CA PRO A 130 7.76 -6.63 9.04
C PRO A 130 6.72 -6.29 7.98
N HIS A 131 6.87 -6.82 6.78
CA HIS A 131 6.00 -6.46 5.65
C HIS A 131 4.52 -6.82 5.91
N GLN A 132 4.24 -7.87 6.68
CA GLN A 132 2.86 -8.23 7.05
C GLN A 132 2.26 -7.22 8.04
N LEU A 133 3.03 -6.79 9.04
CA LEU A 133 2.60 -5.76 9.99
C LEU A 133 2.40 -4.42 9.27
N MET A 134 3.24 -4.09 8.30
CA MET A 134 3.10 -2.88 7.50
C MET A 134 1.75 -2.85 6.76
N ARG A 135 1.22 -3.99 6.36
CA ARG A 135 -0.10 -4.07 5.73
C ARG A 135 -1.21 -3.63 6.70
N LEU A 136 -1.11 -4.02 7.96
CA LEU A 136 -2.05 -3.55 8.99
C LEU A 136 -1.90 -2.04 9.23
N ILE A 137 -0.67 -1.56 9.37
CA ILE A 137 -0.38 -0.14 9.59
C ILE A 137 -0.93 0.70 8.41
N LEU A 138 -0.70 0.25 7.19
CA LEU A 138 -1.21 0.93 6.00
C LEU A 138 -2.75 0.98 5.99
N THR A 139 -3.41 -0.13 6.29
CA THR A 139 -4.88 -0.20 6.31
C THR A 139 -5.45 0.76 7.36
N GLU A 140 -4.83 0.83 8.54
CA GLU A 140 -5.19 1.78 9.58
C GLU A 140 -5.01 3.22 9.10
N GLN A 141 -3.88 3.53 8.46
CA GLN A 141 -3.60 4.88 7.96
C GLN A 141 -4.57 5.29 6.84
N ILE A 142 -4.94 4.39 5.95
CA ILE A 142 -5.97 4.65 4.93
C ILE A 142 -7.28 5.05 5.62
N TYR A 143 -7.68 4.32 6.65
CA TYR A 143 -8.86 4.69 7.43
C TYR A 143 -8.71 6.07 8.08
N ARG A 144 -7.55 6.37 8.64
CA ARG A 144 -7.24 7.67 9.26
C ARG A 144 -7.34 8.82 8.24
N TRP A 145 -6.75 8.66 7.06
CA TRP A 145 -6.81 9.69 6.00
C TRP A 145 -8.25 9.93 5.53
N VAL A 146 -9.00 8.86 5.34
CA VAL A 146 -10.42 8.95 4.98
C VAL A 146 -11.23 9.62 6.11
N SER A 147 -10.94 9.29 7.36
CA SER A 147 -11.60 9.89 8.53
C SER A 147 -11.36 11.39 8.60
N ILE A 148 -10.13 11.84 8.35
CA ILE A 148 -9.79 13.27 8.30
C ILE A 148 -10.63 13.95 7.21
N ASN A 149 -10.67 13.40 6.02
CA ASN A 149 -11.36 13.99 4.88
C ASN A 149 -12.89 14.02 5.04
N LYS A 150 -13.43 13.09 5.81
CA LYS A 150 -14.89 12.97 6.08
C LYS A 150 -15.31 13.59 7.40
N ASN A 151 -14.41 14.24 8.12
CA ASN A 151 -14.65 14.84 9.43
C ASN A 151 -15.20 13.83 10.46
N ILE A 152 -14.70 12.60 10.41
CA ILE A 152 -15.02 11.55 11.36
C ILE A 152 -14.07 11.69 12.55
N LYS A 153 -14.61 11.58 13.78
CA LYS A 153 -13.81 11.61 15.01
C LYS A 153 -12.97 10.32 15.11
N TYR A 154 -11.74 10.38 14.66
CA TYR A 154 -10.77 9.30 14.79
C TYR A 154 -9.36 9.87 15.00
N HIS A 155 -8.92 10.73 14.10
CA HIS A 155 -7.62 11.39 14.20
C HIS A 155 -7.67 12.51 15.24
N LYS A 156 -6.63 12.56 16.09
CA LYS A 156 -6.50 13.59 17.13
C LYS A 156 -5.30 14.47 16.89
#